data_e404680282f7ab4d6f2d1a449f29e35d
#
_entry.id   e404680282f7ab4d6f2d1a449f29e35d
#
_cell.length_a   1.000
_cell.length_b   1.000
_cell.length_c   1.000
_cell.angle_alpha   90.00
_cell.angle_beta   90.00
_cell.angle_gamma   90.00
#
_symmetry.space_group_name_H-M   'P 1'
#
loop_
_entity.id
_entity.type
_entity.pdbx_description
1 polymer ?
#
loop_
_entity_poly.entity_id
_entity_poly.type
_entity_poly.pdbx_seq_one_letter_code
_entity_poly.pdbx_strand_id
1 'polypeptide(L)'
;MDEKLGDENTSIPKGGLKMEIIFIFFGIGSLLAWNAILSDISFFMNFQGKYDPSTSFSFCNFALNIAFQLFMICKKQILSYKIQLIIGLIASILSLIALPLVVVSFEKNSLTGFILSAGIILVQGLINAFCMSGFFGLASFFPREMIISLSTGQGISGILMNIIGYIVLLSVNTGDSDYDAKLGAIIYFSISGFILLLTLLTLFIGFKTEYFRYYLGKTKDFENKIDQIENEIEKQPIAKASVTSQNNEELIEKNNEQEEKKEEITFSQLFKRLYEIDLLSCFIYVITFSLFPSVSISQRLFKTGKYRAITIITIYNVGDTIGRAIMSKINFKKCLAYIIICGRSILVLALILNFYFDMKMGMDPNLSSILLIVYVSILAITNGMGTTICLGLAPTMVPDSMKGRAGSSVSFFNILGIFLGTVIAFMTKYIINQIGEYVEE
;
A
#
# COMPACT_ATOMS: atom_id res chain seq x y z
N MET A 1 26.25 43.92 -30.24
CA MET A 1 26.21 42.47 -30.53
C MET A 1 25.54 41.81 -29.32
N ASP A 2 24.20 41.89 -29.36
CA ASP A 2 23.36 41.49 -28.22
C ASP A 2 23.10 39.98 -28.27
N GLU A 3 23.71 39.27 -27.35
CA GLU A 3 23.40 37.84 -27.14
C GLU A 3 22.01 37.71 -26.56
N LYS A 4 21.10 37.21 -27.36
CA LYS A 4 19.77 36.78 -26.98
C LYS A 4 19.90 35.63 -25.96
N LEU A 5 19.75 35.93 -24.69
CA LEU A 5 19.38 34.95 -23.68
C LEU A 5 17.97 34.47 -24.04
N GLY A 6 17.89 33.31 -24.64
CA GLY A 6 16.62 32.64 -24.96
C GLY A 6 15.88 32.26 -23.72
N ASP A 7 14.78 32.97 -23.45
CA ASP A 7 13.69 32.50 -22.60
C ASP A 7 13.10 31.24 -23.25
N GLU A 8 13.65 30.07 -22.93
CA GLU A 8 12.93 28.80 -23.13
C GLU A 8 11.76 28.77 -22.15
N ASN A 9 10.65 29.29 -22.59
CA ASN A 9 9.35 29.15 -22.00
C ASN A 9 8.92 27.67 -22.14
N THR A 10 9.60 26.76 -21.43
CA THR A 10 9.22 25.35 -21.35
C THR A 10 7.92 25.27 -20.56
N SER A 11 6.79 25.36 -21.27
CA SER A 11 5.48 25.17 -20.69
C SER A 11 5.45 23.84 -19.94
N ILE A 12 5.10 23.89 -18.65
CA ILE A 12 4.99 22.69 -17.80
C ILE A 12 4.07 21.67 -18.50
N PRO A 13 4.55 20.46 -18.84
CA PRO A 13 3.75 19.49 -19.55
C PRO A 13 2.54 19.10 -18.68
N LYS A 14 1.35 19.26 -19.23
CA LYS A 14 0.10 18.87 -18.54
C LYS A 14 -0.03 17.36 -18.55
N GLY A 15 -0.19 16.74 -17.37
CA GLY A 15 -0.35 15.29 -17.23
C GLY A 15 -1.60 14.74 -17.92
N GLY A 16 -2.72 15.39 -17.70
CA GLY A 16 -4.01 15.00 -18.27
C GLY A 16 -4.42 13.55 -17.92
N LEU A 17 -5.57 13.13 -18.44
CA LEU A 17 -6.17 11.80 -18.20
C LEU A 17 -5.21 10.63 -18.52
N LYS A 18 -4.36 10.78 -19.55
CA LYS A 18 -3.41 9.74 -19.93
C LYS A 18 -2.42 9.42 -18.80
N MET A 19 -1.91 10.44 -18.10
CA MET A 19 -0.98 10.24 -16.98
C MET A 19 -1.69 9.67 -15.77
N GLU A 20 -2.90 10.14 -15.46
CA GLU A 20 -3.73 9.57 -14.40
C GLU A 20 -3.97 8.08 -14.61
N ILE A 21 -4.31 7.66 -15.83
CA ILE A 21 -4.48 6.23 -16.18
C ILE A 21 -3.18 5.45 -15.94
N ILE A 22 -2.02 5.97 -16.33
CA ILE A 22 -0.72 5.31 -16.07
C ILE A 22 -0.51 5.11 -14.56
N PHE A 23 -0.79 6.13 -13.74
CA PHE A 23 -0.65 6.03 -12.30
C PHE A 23 -1.71 5.13 -11.65
N ILE A 24 -2.91 5.03 -12.21
CA ILE A 24 -3.90 4.01 -11.81
C ILE A 24 -3.36 2.60 -12.04
N PHE A 25 -2.76 2.31 -13.21
CA PHE A 25 -2.12 1.02 -13.47
C PHE A 25 -0.96 0.75 -12.51
N PHE A 26 -0.18 1.75 -12.13
CA PHE A 26 0.85 1.61 -11.10
C PHE A 26 0.25 1.24 -9.75
N GLY A 27 -0.86 1.87 -9.40
CA GLY A 27 -1.63 1.54 -8.19
C GLY A 27 -2.14 0.11 -8.21
N ILE A 28 -2.73 -0.32 -9.32
CA ILE A 28 -3.18 -1.71 -9.51
C ILE A 28 -1.99 -2.67 -9.28
N GLY A 29 -0.88 -2.48 -9.99
CA GLY A 29 0.27 -3.37 -9.88
C GLY A 29 0.94 -3.38 -8.51
N SER A 30 0.87 -2.27 -7.76
CA SER A 30 1.50 -2.17 -6.44
C SER A 30 0.89 -3.08 -5.38
N LEU A 31 -0.39 -3.43 -5.51
CA LEU A 31 -1.12 -4.20 -4.50
C LEU A 31 -1.76 -5.49 -5.05
N LEU A 32 -1.73 -5.69 -6.38
CA LEU A 32 -2.44 -6.77 -7.05
C LEU A 32 -2.03 -8.17 -6.58
N ALA A 33 -0.74 -8.42 -6.41
CA ALA A 33 -0.25 -9.73 -6.00
C ALA A 33 -0.81 -10.14 -4.63
N TRP A 34 -0.82 -9.22 -3.66
CA TRP A 34 -1.41 -9.48 -2.35
C TRP A 34 -2.94 -9.63 -2.42
N ASN A 35 -3.62 -8.77 -3.16
CA ASN A 35 -5.06 -8.86 -3.34
C ASN A 35 -5.47 -10.15 -4.03
N ALA A 36 -4.69 -10.66 -4.98
CA ALA A 36 -4.93 -11.95 -5.61
C ALA A 36 -4.85 -13.10 -4.60
N ILE A 37 -3.82 -13.13 -3.76
CA ILE A 37 -3.67 -14.16 -2.71
C ILE A 37 -4.81 -14.09 -1.70
N LEU A 38 -5.17 -12.88 -1.25
CA LEU A 38 -6.22 -12.68 -0.26
C LEU A 38 -7.62 -13.02 -0.80
N SER A 39 -7.91 -12.65 -2.03
CA SER A 39 -9.24 -12.90 -2.63
C SER A 39 -9.49 -14.38 -2.90
N ASP A 40 -8.45 -15.17 -3.14
CA ASP A 40 -8.55 -16.62 -3.34
C ASP A 40 -8.08 -17.42 -2.13
N ILE A 41 -8.17 -16.85 -0.93
CA ILE A 41 -7.77 -17.53 0.31
C ILE A 41 -8.53 -18.84 0.55
N SER A 42 -9.74 -18.97 0.00
CA SER A 42 -10.55 -20.18 0.06
C SER A 42 -9.89 -21.38 -0.60
N PHE A 43 -9.16 -21.18 -1.71
CA PHE A 43 -8.37 -22.21 -2.35
C PHE A 43 -7.28 -22.76 -1.40
N PHE A 44 -6.53 -21.88 -0.77
CA PHE A 44 -5.50 -22.28 0.19
C PHE A 44 -6.08 -22.97 1.43
N MET A 45 -7.23 -22.49 1.92
CA MET A 45 -7.95 -23.11 3.03
C MET A 45 -8.44 -24.53 2.68
N ASN A 46 -8.84 -24.77 1.42
CA ASN A 46 -9.23 -26.11 0.97
C ASN A 46 -8.06 -27.11 0.95
N PHE A 47 -6.87 -26.66 0.50
CA PHE A 47 -5.71 -27.54 0.32
C PHE A 47 -4.75 -27.57 1.51
N GLN A 48 -4.70 -26.54 2.35
CA GLN A 48 -3.75 -26.38 3.44
C GLN A 48 -4.41 -25.92 4.74
N GLY A 49 -5.73 -26.13 4.90
CA GLY A 49 -6.54 -25.60 6.01
C GLY A 49 -6.05 -26.00 7.40
N LYS A 50 -5.38 -27.16 7.54
CA LYS A 50 -4.75 -27.61 8.79
C LYS A 50 -3.78 -26.58 9.39
N TYR A 51 -3.18 -25.73 8.57
CA TYR A 51 -2.14 -24.76 8.95
C TYR A 51 -2.65 -23.32 8.98
N ASP A 52 -3.96 -23.10 8.86
CA ASP A 52 -4.63 -21.80 8.80
C ASP A 52 -3.91 -20.79 7.86
N PRO A 53 -3.98 -20.98 6.53
CA PRO A 53 -3.37 -20.08 5.55
C PRO A 53 -3.83 -18.64 5.71
N SER A 54 -5.07 -18.39 6.17
CA SER A 54 -5.60 -17.04 6.32
C SER A 54 -4.79 -16.18 7.28
N THR A 55 -4.35 -16.75 8.38
CA THR A 55 -3.51 -16.09 9.38
C THR A 55 -2.02 -16.24 9.05
N SER A 56 -1.58 -17.46 8.73
CA SER A 56 -0.16 -17.77 8.49
C SER A 56 0.41 -16.99 7.30
N PHE A 57 -0.32 -16.89 6.20
CA PHE A 57 0.13 -16.16 5.00
C PHE A 57 0.17 -14.66 5.24
N SER A 58 -0.83 -14.13 5.96
CA SER A 58 -0.81 -12.71 6.34
C SER A 58 0.41 -12.39 7.21
N PHE A 59 0.69 -13.22 8.21
CA PHE A 59 1.86 -13.05 9.06
C PHE A 59 3.16 -13.13 8.26
N CYS A 60 3.34 -14.14 7.42
CA CYS A 60 4.52 -14.30 6.58
C CYS A 60 4.72 -13.09 5.64
N ASN A 61 3.65 -12.65 4.97
CA ASN A 61 3.73 -11.51 4.04
C ASN A 61 4.13 -10.22 4.76
N PHE A 62 3.52 -9.90 5.90
CA PHE A 62 3.78 -8.63 6.57
C PHE A 62 5.07 -8.59 7.38
N ALA A 63 5.55 -9.72 7.89
CA ALA A 63 6.78 -9.78 8.69
C ALA A 63 8.00 -9.24 7.93
N LEU A 64 8.30 -9.78 6.74
CA LEU A 64 9.41 -9.29 5.93
C LEU A 64 9.11 -7.96 5.24
N ASN A 65 7.85 -7.69 4.92
CA ASN A 65 7.44 -6.44 4.33
C ASN A 65 7.82 -5.25 5.23
N ILE A 66 7.47 -5.29 6.52
CA ILE A 66 7.80 -4.24 7.48
C ILE A 66 9.32 -4.04 7.60
N ALA A 67 10.06 -5.13 7.82
CA ALA A 67 11.51 -5.07 7.98
C ALA A 67 12.20 -4.44 6.76
N PHE A 68 11.77 -4.86 5.57
CA PHE A 68 12.38 -4.38 4.34
C PHE A 68 11.95 -2.96 3.95
N GLN A 69 10.71 -2.55 4.20
CA GLN A 69 10.30 -1.15 4.01
C GLN A 69 11.06 -0.21 4.94
N LEU A 70 11.25 -0.58 6.22
CA LEU A 70 12.05 0.21 7.14
C LEU A 70 13.49 0.35 6.63
N PHE A 71 14.09 -0.75 6.15
CA PHE A 71 15.42 -0.71 5.54
C PHE A 71 15.47 0.27 4.35
N MET A 72 14.48 0.23 3.45
CA MET A 72 14.41 1.10 2.28
C MET A 72 14.27 2.59 2.63
N ILE A 73 13.59 2.93 3.73
CA ILE A 73 13.45 4.32 4.19
C ILE A 73 14.72 4.83 4.85
N CYS A 74 15.40 3.96 5.63
CA CYS A 74 16.64 4.32 6.36
C CYS A 74 17.85 4.45 5.44
N LYS A 75 17.85 3.77 4.30
CA LYS A 75 18.98 3.81 3.35
C LYS A 75 18.72 4.81 2.21
N LYS A 76 19.81 5.41 1.72
CA LYS A 76 19.77 6.17 0.45
C LYS A 76 19.32 5.21 -0.65
N GLN A 77 18.55 5.71 -1.61
CA GLN A 77 18.05 4.89 -2.72
C GLN A 77 19.22 4.26 -3.49
N ILE A 78 19.28 2.92 -3.44
CA ILE A 78 20.39 2.15 -4.05
C ILE A 78 20.15 1.95 -5.54
N LEU A 79 18.89 1.77 -5.95
CA LEU A 79 18.49 1.50 -7.33
C LEU A 79 17.57 2.61 -7.84
N SER A 80 17.68 2.93 -9.13
CA SER A 80 16.71 3.83 -9.75
C SER A 80 15.29 3.23 -9.66
N TYR A 81 14.29 4.07 -9.45
CA TYR A 81 12.89 3.63 -9.37
C TYR A 81 12.46 2.75 -10.53
N LYS A 82 12.95 3.04 -11.74
CA LYS A 82 12.66 2.23 -12.92
C LYS A 82 13.14 0.78 -12.76
N ILE A 83 14.40 0.58 -12.39
CA ILE A 83 14.99 -0.76 -12.21
C ILE A 83 14.32 -1.47 -11.03
N GLN A 84 14.11 -0.78 -9.92
CA GLN A 84 13.41 -1.28 -8.74
C GLN A 84 12.05 -1.85 -9.10
N LEU A 85 11.23 -1.11 -9.84
CA LEU A 85 9.88 -1.51 -10.21
C LEU A 85 9.86 -2.64 -11.24
N ILE A 86 10.80 -2.66 -12.19
CA ILE A 86 10.92 -3.78 -13.15
C ILE A 86 11.22 -5.08 -12.41
N ILE A 87 12.22 -5.09 -11.54
CA ILE A 87 12.59 -6.29 -10.76
C ILE A 87 11.42 -6.72 -9.89
N GLY A 88 10.78 -5.79 -9.17
CA GLY A 88 9.66 -6.09 -8.29
C GLY A 88 8.45 -6.67 -9.02
N LEU A 89 8.06 -6.11 -10.17
CA LEU A 89 6.93 -6.61 -10.95
C LEU A 89 7.21 -7.99 -11.54
N ILE A 90 8.41 -8.22 -12.09
CA ILE A 90 8.80 -9.54 -12.60
C ILE A 90 8.79 -10.58 -11.48
N ALA A 91 9.37 -10.26 -10.32
CA ALA A 91 9.38 -11.17 -9.19
C ALA A 91 7.94 -11.45 -8.67
N SER A 92 7.05 -10.47 -8.67
CA SER A 92 5.63 -10.66 -8.34
C SER A 92 4.93 -11.60 -9.31
N ILE A 93 5.17 -11.47 -10.62
CA ILE A 93 4.60 -12.37 -11.63
C ILE A 93 5.07 -13.81 -11.38
N LEU A 94 6.37 -14.00 -11.18
CA LEU A 94 6.93 -15.32 -10.91
C LEU A 94 6.37 -15.95 -9.64
N SER A 95 6.21 -15.17 -8.59
CA SER A 95 5.62 -15.61 -7.31
C SER A 95 4.15 -16.03 -7.47
N LEU A 96 3.34 -15.27 -8.23
CA LEU A 96 1.94 -15.62 -8.50
C LEU A 96 1.78 -16.88 -9.35
N ILE A 97 2.75 -17.20 -10.21
CA ILE A 97 2.76 -18.44 -10.98
C ILE A 97 3.20 -19.61 -10.09
N ALA A 98 4.26 -19.41 -9.30
CA ALA A 98 4.84 -20.47 -8.48
C ALA A 98 3.89 -20.93 -7.36
N LEU A 99 3.14 -20.01 -6.76
CA LEU A 99 2.32 -20.30 -5.58
C LEU A 99 1.23 -21.36 -5.84
N PRO A 100 0.32 -21.21 -6.82
CA PRO A 100 -0.70 -22.23 -7.11
C PRO A 100 -0.05 -23.54 -7.57
N LEU A 101 1.05 -23.52 -8.34
CA LEU A 101 1.74 -24.71 -8.78
C LEU A 101 2.27 -25.53 -7.60
N VAL A 102 2.84 -24.90 -6.58
CA VAL A 102 3.26 -25.59 -5.36
C VAL A 102 2.06 -26.24 -4.66
N VAL A 103 0.97 -25.49 -4.45
CA VAL A 103 -0.21 -26.04 -3.74
C VAL A 103 -0.81 -27.23 -4.48
N VAL A 104 -0.87 -27.17 -5.82
CA VAL A 104 -1.45 -28.24 -6.66
C VAL A 104 -0.55 -29.47 -6.73
N SER A 105 0.76 -29.31 -6.59
CA SER A 105 1.76 -30.40 -6.72
C SER A 105 1.86 -31.28 -5.47
N PHE A 106 1.34 -30.84 -4.34
CA PHE A 106 1.38 -31.60 -3.09
C PHE A 106 -0.01 -32.11 -2.69
N GLU A 107 -0.04 -33.16 -1.87
CA GLU A 107 -1.27 -33.68 -1.27
C GLU A 107 -1.88 -32.65 -0.32
N LYS A 108 -3.20 -32.76 -0.09
CA LYS A 108 -3.91 -31.91 0.87
C LYS A 108 -3.28 -31.98 2.26
N ASN A 109 -3.12 -30.82 2.88
CA ASN A 109 -2.53 -30.66 4.21
C ASN A 109 -1.10 -31.21 4.34
N SER A 110 -0.34 -31.28 3.22
CA SER A 110 1.08 -31.59 3.24
C SER A 110 1.87 -30.49 3.97
N LEU A 111 2.68 -30.84 4.97
CA LEU A 111 3.54 -29.90 5.66
C LEU A 111 4.58 -29.28 4.71
N THR A 112 5.18 -30.09 3.83
CA THR A 112 6.17 -29.62 2.85
C THR A 112 5.52 -28.62 1.88
N GLY A 113 4.33 -28.94 1.34
CA GLY A 113 3.58 -28.03 0.49
C GLY A 113 3.26 -26.71 1.19
N PHE A 114 2.85 -26.75 2.47
CA PHE A 114 2.58 -25.56 3.25
C PHE A 114 3.84 -24.70 3.50
N ILE A 115 4.97 -25.32 3.90
CA ILE A 115 6.25 -24.62 4.13
C ILE A 115 6.72 -23.91 2.86
N LEU A 116 6.63 -24.57 1.71
CA LEU A 116 7.01 -23.97 0.42
C LEU A 116 6.08 -22.81 0.05
N SER A 117 4.76 -22.95 0.23
CA SER A 117 3.80 -21.88 0.01
C SER A 117 4.06 -20.69 0.93
N ALA A 118 4.27 -20.94 2.23
CA ALA A 118 4.59 -19.90 3.22
C ALA A 118 5.92 -19.21 2.89
N GLY A 119 6.92 -19.96 2.39
CA GLY A 119 8.19 -19.42 1.91
C GLY A 119 8.01 -18.45 0.71
N ILE A 120 7.20 -18.85 -0.27
CA ILE A 120 6.87 -17.98 -1.42
C ILE A 120 6.15 -16.71 -0.94
N ILE A 121 5.18 -16.83 -0.03
CA ILE A 121 4.44 -15.69 0.54
C ILE A 121 5.37 -14.76 1.35
N LEU A 122 6.31 -15.31 2.07
CA LEU A 122 7.31 -14.55 2.82
C LEU A 122 8.21 -13.73 1.87
N VAL A 123 8.66 -14.34 0.76
CA VAL A 123 9.40 -13.63 -0.31
C VAL A 123 8.49 -12.61 -1.00
N GLN A 124 7.21 -12.92 -1.22
CA GLN A 124 6.23 -11.98 -1.76
C GLN A 124 6.07 -10.74 -0.88
N GLY A 125 6.14 -10.88 0.45
CA GLY A 125 6.14 -9.74 1.38
C GLY A 125 7.31 -8.79 1.13
N LEU A 126 8.52 -9.32 0.91
CA LEU A 126 9.71 -8.55 0.56
C LEU A 126 9.54 -7.84 -0.80
N ILE A 127 9.06 -8.57 -1.81
CA ILE A 127 8.79 -8.03 -3.14
C ILE A 127 7.74 -6.90 -3.06
N ASN A 128 6.70 -7.09 -2.25
CA ASN A 128 5.65 -6.10 -2.02
C ASN A 128 6.22 -4.80 -1.44
N ALA A 129 7.09 -4.91 -0.42
CA ALA A 129 7.78 -3.76 0.16
C ALA A 129 8.59 -3.00 -0.89
N PHE A 130 9.29 -3.75 -1.75
CA PHE A 130 10.12 -3.20 -2.82
C PHE A 130 9.27 -2.44 -3.86
N CYS A 131 8.15 -3.02 -4.29
CA CYS A 131 7.22 -2.38 -5.22
C CYS A 131 6.52 -1.16 -4.60
N MET A 132 5.99 -1.29 -3.39
CA MET A 132 5.27 -0.20 -2.71
C MET A 132 6.15 1.02 -2.50
N SER A 133 7.35 0.82 -1.92
CA SER A 133 8.35 1.88 -1.76
C SER A 133 8.72 2.52 -3.11
N GLY A 134 8.89 1.71 -4.16
CA GLY A 134 9.20 2.19 -5.50
C GLY A 134 8.10 3.02 -6.14
N PHE A 135 6.84 2.55 -6.10
CA PHE A 135 5.72 3.27 -6.71
C PHE A 135 5.37 4.56 -5.97
N PHE A 136 5.30 4.54 -4.63
CA PHE A 136 5.02 5.76 -3.88
C PHE A 136 6.20 6.72 -3.88
N GLY A 137 7.43 6.22 -3.81
CA GLY A 137 8.62 7.03 -3.95
C GLY A 137 8.66 7.73 -5.31
N LEU A 138 8.42 7.01 -6.40
CA LEU A 138 8.33 7.58 -7.74
C LEU A 138 7.20 8.61 -7.84
N ALA A 139 5.99 8.27 -7.40
CA ALA A 139 4.82 9.13 -7.52
C ALA A 139 4.96 10.45 -6.76
N SER A 140 5.75 10.47 -5.68
CA SER A 140 5.95 11.65 -4.84
C SER A 140 6.71 12.80 -5.53
N PHE A 141 7.37 12.54 -6.66
CA PHE A 141 7.99 13.59 -7.48
C PHE A 141 7.01 14.27 -8.44
N PHE A 142 5.83 13.69 -8.62
CA PHE A 142 4.80 14.21 -9.51
C PHE A 142 3.76 15.03 -8.74
N PRO A 143 2.90 15.79 -9.46
CA PRO A 143 1.79 16.47 -8.83
C PRO A 143 0.90 15.53 -8.03
N ARG A 144 0.25 16.08 -7.00
CA ARG A 144 -0.59 15.36 -6.04
C ARG A 144 -1.65 14.47 -6.70
N GLU A 145 -2.18 14.89 -7.84
CA GLU A 145 -3.18 14.15 -8.62
C GLU A 145 -2.67 12.76 -9.03
N MET A 146 -1.36 12.63 -9.29
CA MET A 146 -0.73 11.36 -9.67
C MET A 146 -0.66 10.38 -8.47
N ILE A 147 -0.37 10.89 -7.28
CA ILE A 147 -0.38 10.08 -6.04
C ILE A 147 -1.80 9.60 -5.73
N ILE A 148 -2.80 10.47 -5.92
CA ILE A 148 -4.20 10.13 -5.73
C ILE A 148 -4.64 9.06 -6.75
N SER A 149 -4.25 9.20 -8.02
CA SER A 149 -4.51 8.23 -9.08
C SER A 149 -3.89 6.88 -8.76
N LEU A 150 -2.65 6.85 -8.27
CA LEU A 150 -1.99 5.65 -7.79
C LEU A 150 -2.75 5.02 -6.61
N SER A 151 -3.14 5.82 -5.62
CA SER A 151 -3.94 5.36 -4.47
C SER A 151 -5.29 4.79 -4.92
N THR A 152 -5.97 5.44 -5.87
CA THR A 152 -7.24 4.95 -6.45
C THR A 152 -7.04 3.60 -7.16
N GLY A 153 -5.94 3.46 -7.91
CA GLY A 153 -5.55 2.20 -8.56
C GLY A 153 -5.37 1.04 -7.57
N GLN A 154 -4.86 1.30 -6.38
CA GLN A 154 -4.78 0.28 -5.32
C GLN A 154 -6.17 -0.24 -4.91
N GLY A 155 -7.15 0.66 -4.76
CA GLY A 155 -8.53 0.25 -4.48
C GLY A 155 -9.14 -0.56 -5.63
N ILE A 156 -8.96 -0.11 -6.87
CA ILE A 156 -9.42 -0.81 -8.09
C ILE A 156 -8.83 -2.22 -8.17
N SER A 157 -7.58 -2.42 -7.75
CA SER A 157 -6.92 -3.73 -7.71
C SER A 157 -7.74 -4.76 -6.91
N GLY A 158 -8.24 -4.39 -5.73
CA GLY A 158 -9.06 -5.28 -4.91
C GLY A 158 -10.40 -5.64 -5.58
N ILE A 159 -11.08 -4.66 -6.16
CA ILE A 159 -12.33 -4.89 -6.90
C ILE A 159 -12.09 -5.82 -8.07
N LEU A 160 -11.05 -5.57 -8.87
CA LEU A 160 -10.69 -6.34 -10.05
C LEU A 160 -10.44 -7.81 -9.69
N MET A 161 -9.67 -8.06 -8.62
CA MET A 161 -9.37 -9.42 -8.17
C MET A 161 -10.62 -10.15 -7.67
N ASN A 162 -11.53 -9.46 -6.98
CA ASN A 162 -12.81 -10.06 -6.56
C ASN A 162 -13.71 -10.40 -7.75
N ILE A 163 -13.83 -9.50 -8.74
CA ILE A 163 -14.63 -9.75 -9.96
C ILE A 163 -14.09 -11.00 -10.70
N ILE A 164 -12.77 -11.06 -10.90
CA ILE A 164 -12.14 -12.20 -11.54
C ILE A 164 -12.37 -13.49 -10.74
N GLY A 165 -12.25 -13.41 -9.41
CA GLY A 165 -12.53 -14.54 -8.52
C GLY A 165 -13.96 -15.04 -8.64
N TYR A 166 -14.97 -14.15 -8.69
CA TYR A 166 -16.36 -14.54 -8.93
C TYR A 166 -16.56 -15.18 -10.30
N ILE A 167 -15.98 -14.59 -11.37
CA ILE A 167 -16.10 -15.13 -12.73
C ILE A 167 -15.51 -16.54 -12.80
N VAL A 168 -14.32 -16.74 -12.24
CA VAL A 168 -13.66 -18.05 -12.22
C VAL A 168 -14.49 -19.05 -11.41
N LEU A 169 -14.96 -18.67 -10.23
CA LEU A 169 -15.78 -19.55 -9.37
C LEU A 169 -17.10 -19.99 -10.03
N LEU A 170 -17.68 -19.11 -10.87
CA LEU A 170 -18.91 -19.43 -11.60
C LEU A 170 -18.66 -20.21 -12.89
N SER A 171 -17.48 -20.05 -13.51
CA SER A 171 -17.17 -20.64 -14.82
C SER A 171 -16.58 -22.04 -14.73
N VAL A 172 -15.88 -22.34 -13.62
CA VAL A 172 -15.20 -23.62 -13.44
C VAL A 172 -16.06 -24.52 -12.55
N ASN A 173 -16.84 -25.39 -13.17
CA ASN A 173 -17.68 -26.38 -12.49
C ASN A 173 -17.78 -27.63 -13.38
N THR A 174 -16.84 -28.56 -13.21
CA THR A 174 -16.78 -29.83 -13.97
C THR A 174 -17.38 -30.98 -13.18
N GLY A 175 -17.83 -30.77 -11.94
CA GLY A 175 -18.41 -31.78 -11.03
C GLY A 175 -17.39 -32.48 -10.13
N ASP A 176 -16.10 -32.23 -10.29
CA ASP A 176 -15.02 -32.66 -9.38
C ASP A 176 -14.52 -31.43 -8.60
N SER A 177 -14.90 -31.32 -7.34
CA SER A 177 -14.62 -30.15 -6.52
C SER A 177 -13.13 -29.84 -6.35
N ASP A 178 -12.27 -30.84 -6.30
CA ASP A 178 -10.82 -30.66 -6.17
C ASP A 178 -10.17 -30.29 -7.50
N TYR A 179 -10.57 -30.93 -8.59
CA TYR A 179 -10.12 -30.57 -9.92
C TYR A 179 -10.56 -29.15 -10.28
N ASP A 180 -11.81 -28.81 -10.02
CA ASP A 180 -12.37 -27.49 -10.24
C ASP A 180 -11.60 -26.40 -9.46
N ALA A 181 -11.34 -26.64 -8.18
CA ALA A 181 -10.58 -25.72 -7.36
C ALA A 181 -9.15 -25.49 -7.89
N LYS A 182 -8.46 -26.57 -8.33
CA LYS A 182 -7.11 -26.49 -8.89
C LYS A 182 -7.11 -25.72 -10.21
N LEU A 183 -8.03 -26.06 -11.13
CA LEU A 183 -8.16 -25.39 -12.42
C LEU A 183 -8.51 -23.92 -12.25
N GLY A 184 -9.47 -23.63 -11.37
CA GLY A 184 -9.88 -22.26 -11.04
C GLY A 184 -8.72 -21.42 -10.53
N ALA A 185 -7.93 -21.94 -9.60
CA ALA A 185 -6.76 -21.24 -9.07
C ALA A 185 -5.71 -20.97 -10.17
N ILE A 186 -5.39 -21.94 -11.01
CA ILE A 186 -4.44 -21.76 -12.12
C ILE A 186 -4.91 -20.64 -13.07
N ILE A 187 -6.19 -20.65 -13.45
CA ILE A 187 -6.77 -19.60 -14.32
C ILE A 187 -6.71 -18.25 -13.62
N TYR A 188 -7.15 -18.18 -12.38
CA TYR A 188 -7.19 -16.96 -11.58
C TYR A 188 -5.81 -16.30 -11.44
N PHE A 189 -4.80 -17.07 -11.01
CA PHE A 189 -3.45 -16.55 -10.82
C PHE A 189 -2.76 -16.24 -12.17
N SER A 190 -3.08 -16.95 -13.25
CA SER A 190 -2.59 -16.63 -14.60
C SER A 190 -3.12 -15.28 -15.09
N ILE A 191 -4.42 -14.99 -14.89
CA ILE A 191 -5.02 -13.70 -15.23
C ILE A 191 -4.38 -12.60 -14.37
N SER A 192 -4.16 -12.87 -13.08
CA SER A 192 -3.50 -11.91 -12.16
C SER A 192 -2.08 -11.59 -12.64
N GLY A 193 -1.31 -12.57 -13.04
CA GLY A 193 0.03 -12.40 -13.63
C GLY A 193 0.01 -11.59 -14.93
N PHE A 194 -1.00 -11.82 -15.79
CA PHE A 194 -1.17 -11.04 -17.02
C PHE A 194 -1.45 -9.56 -16.74
N ILE A 195 -2.24 -9.23 -15.71
CA ILE A 195 -2.49 -7.83 -15.33
C ILE A 195 -1.22 -7.17 -14.81
N LEU A 196 -0.37 -7.90 -14.05
CA LEU A 196 0.94 -7.37 -13.66
C LEU A 196 1.86 -7.14 -14.87
N LEU A 197 1.79 -7.98 -15.89
CA LEU A 197 2.51 -7.77 -17.15
C LEU A 197 2.03 -6.49 -17.85
N LEU A 198 0.72 -6.22 -17.87
CA LEU A 198 0.18 -4.96 -18.39
C LEU A 198 0.69 -3.75 -17.58
N THR A 199 0.79 -3.88 -16.26
CA THR A 199 1.40 -2.83 -15.42
C THR A 199 2.87 -2.60 -15.78
N LEU A 200 3.64 -3.66 -16.02
CA LEU A 200 5.04 -3.57 -16.44
C LEU A 200 5.16 -2.87 -17.80
N LEU A 201 4.31 -3.18 -18.75
CA LEU A 201 4.26 -2.50 -20.06
C LEU A 201 3.91 -1.02 -19.89
N THR A 202 2.93 -0.70 -19.02
CA THR A 202 2.54 0.68 -18.70
C THR A 202 3.70 1.45 -18.05
N LEU A 203 4.53 0.80 -17.25
CA LEU A 203 5.75 1.39 -16.68
C LEU A 203 6.72 1.82 -17.79
N PHE A 204 6.98 0.96 -18.78
CA PHE A 204 7.84 1.30 -19.91
C PHE A 204 7.29 2.46 -20.74
N ILE A 205 5.96 2.49 -20.95
CA ILE A 205 5.29 3.59 -21.65
C ILE A 205 5.46 4.88 -20.86
N GLY A 206 5.21 4.87 -19.54
CA GLY A 206 5.36 6.03 -18.66
C GLY A 206 6.72 6.67 -18.76
N PHE A 207 7.79 5.87 -18.61
CA PHE A 207 9.17 6.38 -18.67
C PHE A 207 9.62 6.91 -20.05
N LYS A 208 8.87 6.63 -21.12
CA LYS A 208 9.12 7.21 -22.45
C LYS A 208 8.45 8.56 -22.66
N THR A 209 7.50 8.97 -21.79
CA THR A 209 6.76 10.23 -21.94
C THR A 209 7.62 11.44 -21.56
N GLU A 210 7.34 12.58 -22.21
CA GLU A 210 7.98 13.87 -21.86
C GLU A 210 7.62 14.30 -20.44
N TYR A 211 6.40 13.97 -19.97
CA TYR A 211 5.96 14.24 -18.62
C TYR A 211 6.88 13.62 -17.56
N PHE A 212 7.23 12.33 -17.70
CA PHE A 212 8.17 11.66 -16.80
C PHE A 212 9.58 12.26 -16.91
N ARG A 213 10.05 12.55 -18.12
CA ARG A 213 11.36 13.18 -18.31
C ARG A 213 11.45 14.53 -17.62
N TYR A 214 10.41 15.35 -17.71
CA TYR A 214 10.36 16.67 -17.09
C TYR A 214 10.46 16.58 -15.56
N TYR A 215 9.57 15.80 -14.91
CA TYR A 215 9.55 15.73 -13.44
C TYR A 215 10.77 15.02 -12.86
N LEU A 216 11.26 13.95 -13.50
CA LEU A 216 12.47 13.24 -13.07
C LEU A 216 13.75 13.98 -13.45
N GLY A 217 13.74 14.78 -14.53
CA GLY A 217 14.86 15.65 -14.93
C GLY A 217 15.09 16.74 -13.88
N LYS A 218 14.05 17.43 -13.45
CA LYS A 218 14.14 18.42 -12.35
C LYS A 218 14.81 17.85 -11.09
N THR A 219 14.53 16.62 -10.75
CA THR A 219 15.14 15.97 -9.58
C THR A 219 16.61 15.71 -9.78
N LYS A 220 17.01 15.23 -10.97
CA LYS A 220 18.42 15.00 -11.32
C LYS A 220 19.22 16.30 -11.40
N ASP A 221 18.64 17.35 -11.97
CA ASP A 221 19.29 18.67 -12.05
C ASP A 221 19.50 19.25 -10.64
N PHE A 222 18.59 19.00 -9.73
CA PHE A 222 18.72 19.39 -8.34
C PHE A 222 19.79 18.57 -7.61
N GLU A 223 19.80 17.24 -7.79
CA GLU A 223 20.84 16.34 -7.25
C GLU A 223 22.23 16.72 -7.80
N ASN A 224 22.36 16.93 -9.12
CA ASN A 224 23.61 17.32 -9.75
C ASN A 224 24.12 18.69 -9.25
N LYS A 225 23.23 19.66 -8.99
CA LYS A 225 23.62 20.94 -8.38
C LYS A 225 24.14 20.77 -6.96
N ILE A 226 23.53 19.89 -6.17
CA ILE A 226 24.02 19.56 -4.84
C ILE A 226 25.39 18.92 -4.90
N ASP A 227 25.58 17.90 -5.77
CA ASP A 227 26.87 17.23 -5.95
C ASP A 227 27.98 18.20 -6.46
N GLN A 228 27.64 19.17 -7.30
CA GLN A 228 28.57 20.20 -7.75
C GLN A 228 28.99 21.13 -6.60
N ILE A 229 28.05 21.57 -5.78
CA ILE A 229 28.30 22.39 -4.61
C ILE A 229 29.14 21.63 -3.57
N GLU A 230 28.86 20.35 -3.35
CA GLU A 230 29.67 19.49 -2.48
C GLU A 230 31.11 19.35 -2.97
N ASN A 231 31.30 19.12 -4.27
CA ASN A 231 32.62 19.04 -4.86
C ASN A 231 33.41 20.37 -4.87
N GLU A 232 32.72 21.51 -4.95
CA GLU A 232 33.35 22.83 -4.87
C GLU A 232 33.81 23.17 -3.46
N ILE A 233 33.04 22.72 -2.43
CA ILE A 233 33.39 22.92 -1.03
C ILE A 233 34.53 22.00 -0.59
N GLU A 234 34.52 20.75 -1.07
CA GLU A 234 35.59 19.78 -0.77
C GLU A 234 36.94 20.21 -1.41
N LYS A 235 36.90 20.99 -2.47
CA LYS A 235 38.10 21.53 -3.19
C LYS A 235 38.63 22.84 -2.64
N GLN A 236 37.92 23.50 -1.71
CA GLN A 236 38.48 24.69 -1.05
C GLN A 236 39.46 24.26 0.06
N PRO A 237 40.77 24.48 -0.12
CA PRO A 237 41.73 24.19 0.93
C PRO A 237 41.41 25.09 2.14
N ILE A 238 41.48 24.51 3.35
CA ILE A 238 41.38 25.23 4.61
C ILE A 238 42.55 26.23 4.66
N ALA A 239 42.41 27.35 3.96
CA ALA A 239 43.30 28.46 4.11
C ALA A 239 43.00 29.14 5.44
N LYS A 240 43.92 29.03 6.37
CA LYS A 240 43.95 29.81 7.60
C LYS A 240 43.77 31.29 7.25
N ALA A 241 42.57 31.82 7.33
CA ALA A 241 42.29 33.24 7.18
C ALA A 241 42.44 33.93 8.53
N SER A 242 43.49 34.67 8.66
CA SER A 242 43.59 35.77 9.61
C SER A 242 42.95 37.01 9.00
N VAL A 243 42.07 37.62 9.77
CA VAL A 243 41.61 39.02 9.71
C VAL A 243 40.67 39.48 8.60
N THR A 244 39.44 39.74 8.89
CA THR A 244 38.73 41.03 8.97
C THR A 244 37.24 40.87 9.28
N SER A 245 36.75 41.52 10.31
CA SER A 245 35.51 41.18 11.07
C SER A 245 34.24 41.86 10.58
N GLN A 246 34.06 42.21 9.33
CA GLN A 246 32.80 42.83 8.88
C GLN A 246 32.13 42.12 7.68
N ASN A 247 32.82 41.21 7.00
CA ASN A 247 32.22 40.39 5.94
C ASN A 247 31.85 38.99 6.41
N ASN A 248 32.03 38.67 7.72
CA ASN A 248 31.86 37.33 8.24
C ASN A 248 30.40 36.98 8.59
N GLU A 249 29.56 37.98 8.94
CA GLU A 249 28.17 37.67 9.29
C GLU A 249 27.34 37.28 8.07
N GLU A 250 27.47 37.96 6.92
CA GLU A 250 26.82 37.56 5.65
C GLU A 250 27.34 36.24 5.10
N LEU A 251 28.63 35.94 5.29
CA LEU A 251 29.22 34.67 4.90
C LEU A 251 28.85 33.54 5.85
N ILE A 252 28.67 33.83 7.14
CA ILE A 252 28.23 32.88 8.15
C ILE A 252 26.73 32.59 7.97
N GLU A 253 25.90 33.61 7.68
CA GLU A 253 24.48 33.37 7.34
C GLU A 253 24.34 32.58 6.03
N LYS A 254 25.08 32.92 4.99
CA LYS A 254 25.08 32.12 3.73
C LYS A 254 25.66 30.72 3.92
N ASN A 255 26.66 30.54 4.77
CA ASN A 255 27.20 29.22 5.09
C ASN A 255 26.23 28.42 5.98
N ASN A 256 25.56 29.05 6.95
CA ASN A 256 24.54 28.40 7.76
C ASN A 256 23.30 28.03 6.94
N GLU A 257 22.86 28.86 5.97
CA GLU A 257 21.83 28.50 4.99
C GLU A 257 22.28 27.38 4.03
N GLN A 258 23.61 27.28 3.76
CA GLN A 258 24.19 26.22 2.94
C GLN A 258 24.46 24.95 3.74
N GLU A 259 24.80 25.06 5.03
CA GLU A 259 24.90 23.90 5.94
C GLU A 259 23.54 23.32 6.27
N GLU A 260 22.48 24.16 6.41
CA GLU A 260 21.10 23.62 6.48
C GLU A 260 20.67 22.87 5.21
N LYS A 261 21.27 23.16 4.05
CA LYS A 261 21.07 22.41 2.80
C LYS A 261 21.91 21.13 2.69
N LYS A 262 22.87 20.93 3.59
CA LYS A 262 23.86 19.85 3.54
C LYS A 262 23.59 18.66 4.47
N GLU A 263 22.68 18.78 5.41
CA GLU A 263 22.40 17.64 6.28
C GLU A 263 21.78 16.50 5.44
N GLU A 264 22.50 15.38 5.31
CA GLU A 264 21.90 14.09 4.98
C GLU A 264 20.75 13.86 5.98
N ILE A 265 19.54 14.23 5.56
CA ILE A 265 18.40 14.20 6.47
C ILE A 265 18.16 12.77 6.89
N THR A 266 18.52 12.52 8.14
CA THR A 266 18.39 11.24 8.82
C THR A 266 16.90 10.85 8.88
N PHE A 267 16.60 9.54 8.95
CA PHE A 267 15.23 9.06 9.19
C PHE A 267 14.53 9.79 10.33
N SER A 268 15.26 10.12 11.40
CA SER A 268 14.74 10.86 12.55
C SER A 268 14.24 12.27 12.18
N GLN A 269 14.92 12.97 11.30
CA GLN A 269 14.50 14.30 10.83
C GLN A 269 13.30 14.22 9.88
N LEU A 270 13.28 13.22 9.00
CA LEU A 270 12.11 12.93 8.16
C LEU A 270 10.89 12.64 9.05
N PHE A 271 11.06 11.75 10.02
CA PHE A 271 9.99 11.38 10.96
C PHE A 271 9.50 12.59 11.79
N LYS A 272 10.40 13.45 12.27
CA LYS A 272 10.00 14.69 12.98
C LYS A 272 9.11 15.62 12.13
N ARG A 273 9.25 15.61 10.81
CA ARG A 273 8.41 16.41 9.90
C ARG A 273 7.08 15.71 9.57
N LEU A 274 7.06 14.39 9.52
CA LEU A 274 5.94 13.59 9.04
C LEU A 274 5.18 12.86 10.15
N TYR A 275 5.66 12.84 11.40
CA TYR A 275 5.16 11.94 12.46
C TYR A 275 3.62 11.99 12.63
N GLU A 276 3.01 13.16 12.49
CA GLU A 276 1.56 13.28 12.61
C GLU A 276 0.84 12.53 11.48
N ILE A 277 1.29 12.69 10.24
CA ILE A 277 0.69 12.02 9.08
C ILE A 277 1.01 10.53 9.11
N ASP A 278 2.23 10.16 9.47
CA ASP A 278 2.66 8.78 9.59
C ASP A 278 1.87 8.03 10.67
N LEU A 279 1.69 8.64 11.86
CA LEU A 279 0.89 8.05 12.93
C LEU A 279 -0.60 7.98 12.58
N LEU A 280 -1.16 9.02 11.94
CA LEU A 280 -2.54 8.98 11.44
C LEU A 280 -2.71 7.85 10.42
N SER A 281 -1.76 7.71 9.51
CA SER A 281 -1.76 6.65 8.49
C SER A 281 -1.71 5.26 9.13
N CYS A 282 -0.84 5.05 10.10
CA CYS A 282 -0.78 3.83 10.89
C CYS A 282 -2.13 3.55 11.58
N PHE A 283 -2.70 4.55 12.25
CA PHE A 283 -3.94 4.42 13.01
C PHE A 283 -5.16 4.08 12.15
N ILE A 284 -5.22 4.61 10.90
CA ILE A 284 -6.24 4.20 9.91
C ILE A 284 -6.25 2.68 9.78
N TYR A 285 -5.09 2.10 9.53
CA TYR A 285 -4.96 0.67 9.25
C TYR A 285 -5.06 -0.19 10.50
N VAL A 286 -4.63 0.30 11.66
CA VAL A 286 -4.87 -0.38 12.94
C VAL A 286 -6.38 -0.57 13.17
N ILE A 287 -7.17 0.49 13.05
CA ILE A 287 -8.63 0.39 13.19
C ILE A 287 -9.23 -0.54 12.14
N THR A 288 -8.82 -0.38 10.88
CA THR A 288 -9.37 -1.20 9.80
C THR A 288 -9.10 -2.68 10.02
N PHE A 289 -7.83 -3.05 10.23
CA PHE A 289 -7.43 -4.45 10.27
C PHE A 289 -7.68 -5.13 11.61
N SER A 290 -8.00 -4.38 12.66
CA SER A 290 -8.56 -4.95 13.89
C SER A 290 -9.98 -5.49 13.70
N LEU A 291 -10.71 -5.03 12.69
CA LEU A 291 -12.11 -5.39 12.42
C LEU A 291 -12.28 -6.20 11.12
N PHE A 292 -11.51 -5.86 10.10
CA PHE A 292 -11.60 -6.42 8.75
C PHE A 292 -10.24 -7.03 8.34
N PRO A 293 -10.19 -8.18 7.69
CA PRO A 293 -11.34 -9.03 7.33
C PRO A 293 -11.80 -9.96 8.45
N SER A 294 -10.97 -10.25 9.44
CA SER A 294 -11.12 -11.36 10.39
C SER A 294 -12.45 -11.34 11.16
N VAL A 295 -12.74 -10.26 11.88
CA VAL A 295 -13.96 -10.12 12.68
C VAL A 295 -15.20 -10.01 11.79
N SER A 296 -15.11 -9.25 10.68
CA SER A 296 -16.24 -9.05 9.77
C SER A 296 -16.66 -10.34 9.06
N ILE A 297 -15.71 -11.15 8.58
CA ILE A 297 -16.00 -12.41 7.89
C ILE A 297 -16.56 -13.46 8.84
N SER A 298 -16.28 -13.39 10.14
CA SER A 298 -16.81 -14.31 11.13
C SER A 298 -18.30 -14.09 11.44
N GLN A 299 -18.83 -12.89 11.13
CA GLN A 299 -20.24 -12.56 11.34
C GLN A 299 -21.15 -13.15 10.26
N ARG A 300 -22.43 -13.31 10.56
CA ARG A 300 -23.43 -13.78 9.60
C ARG A 300 -23.70 -12.72 8.53
N LEU A 301 -23.90 -13.16 7.29
CA LEU A 301 -24.32 -12.30 6.19
C LEU A 301 -25.42 -13.01 5.40
N PHE A 302 -26.68 -12.74 5.72
CA PHE A 302 -27.84 -13.37 5.12
C PHE A 302 -27.62 -14.89 4.89
N LYS A 303 -28.18 -15.47 3.83
CA LYS A 303 -27.95 -16.86 3.43
C LYS A 303 -26.87 -16.99 2.33
N THR A 304 -25.79 -16.23 2.43
CA THR A 304 -24.74 -16.20 1.38
C THR A 304 -23.84 -17.44 1.35
N GLY A 305 -23.83 -18.25 2.42
CA GLY A 305 -23.07 -19.51 2.47
C GLY A 305 -21.59 -19.33 2.10
N LYS A 306 -21.12 -20.10 1.10
CA LYS A 306 -19.72 -20.07 0.61
C LYS A 306 -19.28 -18.74 0.03
N TYR A 307 -20.21 -17.88 -0.38
CA TYR A 307 -19.90 -16.57 -0.94
C TYR A 307 -19.73 -15.46 0.11
N ARG A 308 -19.95 -15.75 1.40
CA ARG A 308 -19.92 -14.74 2.48
C ARG A 308 -18.62 -13.94 2.52
N ALA A 309 -17.49 -14.63 2.57
CA ALA A 309 -16.18 -13.98 2.67
C ALA A 309 -15.91 -13.05 1.49
N ILE A 310 -16.06 -13.55 0.26
CA ILE A 310 -15.82 -12.75 -0.95
C ILE A 310 -16.79 -11.57 -1.06
N THR A 311 -18.05 -11.72 -0.61
CA THR A 311 -19.03 -10.63 -0.62
C THR A 311 -18.62 -9.53 0.34
N ILE A 312 -18.21 -9.84 1.58
CA ILE A 312 -17.76 -8.85 2.57
C ILE A 312 -16.49 -8.15 2.07
N ILE A 313 -15.54 -8.90 1.51
CA ILE A 313 -14.32 -8.33 0.93
C ILE A 313 -14.65 -7.40 -0.25
N THR A 314 -15.63 -7.75 -1.08
CA THR A 314 -16.07 -6.92 -2.20
C THR A 314 -16.70 -5.61 -1.72
N ILE A 315 -17.58 -5.66 -0.72
CA ILE A 315 -18.19 -4.46 -0.11
C ILE A 315 -17.09 -3.53 0.40
N TYR A 316 -16.09 -4.09 1.08
CA TYR A 316 -14.97 -3.31 1.58
C TYR A 316 -14.15 -2.68 0.42
N ASN A 317 -13.74 -3.46 -0.56
CA ASN A 317 -12.91 -2.96 -1.67
C ASN A 317 -13.62 -1.88 -2.50
N VAL A 318 -14.94 -2.04 -2.72
CA VAL A 318 -15.76 -1.03 -3.40
C VAL A 318 -15.83 0.26 -2.57
N GLY A 319 -16.13 0.15 -1.28
CA GLY A 319 -16.19 1.31 -0.37
C GLY A 319 -14.85 2.04 -0.26
N ASP A 320 -13.73 1.32 -0.11
CA ASP A 320 -12.37 1.88 -0.05
C ASP A 320 -12.03 2.63 -1.35
N THR A 321 -12.34 2.04 -2.49
CA THR A 321 -12.11 2.68 -3.80
C THR A 321 -12.95 3.94 -3.98
N ILE A 322 -14.22 3.92 -3.57
CA ILE A 322 -15.09 5.10 -3.58
C ILE A 322 -14.50 6.20 -2.68
N GLY A 323 -14.05 5.84 -1.48
CA GLY A 323 -13.40 6.78 -0.56
C GLY A 323 -12.17 7.45 -1.17
N ARG A 324 -11.31 6.70 -1.85
CA ARG A 324 -10.14 7.22 -2.57
C ARG A 324 -10.55 8.13 -3.72
N ALA A 325 -11.53 7.74 -4.51
CA ALA A 325 -12.03 8.52 -5.64
C ALA A 325 -12.69 9.84 -5.21
N ILE A 326 -13.42 9.87 -4.09
CA ILE A 326 -13.98 11.09 -3.52
C ILE A 326 -12.87 12.10 -3.22
N MET A 327 -11.76 11.65 -2.63
CA MET A 327 -10.64 12.53 -2.28
C MET A 327 -9.90 13.09 -3.50
N SER A 328 -10.04 12.50 -4.68
CA SER A 328 -9.44 13.05 -5.89
C SER A 328 -10.03 14.41 -6.29
N LYS A 329 -11.28 14.68 -5.89
CA LYS A 329 -12.04 15.89 -6.24
C LYS A 329 -12.06 16.95 -5.13
N ILE A 330 -11.55 16.62 -3.94
CA ILE A 330 -11.61 17.50 -2.77
C ILE A 330 -10.23 18.06 -2.45
N ASN A 331 -10.15 19.37 -2.25
CA ASN A 331 -8.95 20.00 -1.72
C ASN A 331 -8.97 19.85 -0.19
N PHE A 332 -8.16 18.95 0.36
CA PHE A 332 -8.19 18.59 1.76
C PHE A 332 -7.02 19.19 2.56
N LYS A 333 -7.29 19.46 3.84
CA LYS A 333 -6.33 19.93 4.84
C LYS A 333 -6.13 18.85 5.90
N LYS A 334 -5.06 18.98 6.69
CA LYS A 334 -4.74 18.10 7.82
C LYS A 334 -5.92 17.86 8.77
N CYS A 335 -6.72 18.90 9.04
CA CYS A 335 -7.88 18.82 9.93
C CYS A 335 -8.89 17.76 9.47
N LEU A 336 -9.12 17.61 8.16
CA LEU A 336 -10.01 16.60 7.63
C LEU A 336 -9.50 15.18 7.91
N ALA A 337 -8.17 14.97 7.86
CA ALA A 337 -7.56 13.70 8.24
C ALA A 337 -7.91 13.33 9.70
N TYR A 338 -7.71 14.26 10.65
CA TYR A 338 -8.03 14.02 12.05
C TYR A 338 -9.52 13.68 12.25
N ILE A 339 -10.43 14.46 11.65
CA ILE A 339 -11.88 14.24 11.79
C ILE A 339 -12.27 12.83 11.29
N ILE A 340 -11.82 12.45 10.09
CA ILE A 340 -12.17 11.17 9.50
C ILE A 340 -11.54 10.02 10.29
N ILE A 341 -10.25 10.14 10.64
CA ILE A 341 -9.48 9.03 11.20
C ILE A 341 -9.84 8.80 12.66
N CYS A 342 -9.95 9.86 13.47
CA CYS A 342 -10.33 9.73 14.87
C CYS A 342 -11.83 9.39 15.01
N GLY A 343 -12.69 10.00 14.18
CA GLY A 343 -14.13 9.75 14.22
C GLY A 343 -14.52 8.30 13.94
N ARG A 344 -13.74 7.59 13.10
CA ARG A 344 -14.02 6.18 12.79
C ARG A 344 -13.72 5.21 13.94
N SER A 345 -13.06 5.65 15.01
CA SER A 345 -12.80 4.80 16.18
C SER A 345 -14.10 4.28 16.81
N ILE A 346 -15.21 4.99 16.66
CA ILE A 346 -16.51 4.55 17.13
C ILE A 346 -17.00 3.28 16.42
N LEU A 347 -16.54 3.04 15.17
CA LEU A 347 -16.90 1.84 14.41
C LEU A 347 -16.32 0.57 15.03
N VAL A 348 -15.22 0.68 15.77
CA VAL A 348 -14.62 -0.46 16.50
C VAL A 348 -15.62 -1.00 17.49
N LEU A 349 -16.15 -0.12 18.34
CA LEU A 349 -17.15 -0.51 19.34
C LEU A 349 -18.43 -1.02 18.67
N ALA A 350 -18.93 -0.32 17.65
CA ALA A 350 -20.15 -0.68 16.95
C ALA A 350 -20.08 -2.07 16.30
N LEU A 351 -18.96 -2.40 15.64
CA LEU A 351 -18.76 -3.68 14.95
C LEU A 351 -18.55 -4.84 15.93
N ILE A 352 -17.82 -4.60 17.03
CA ILE A 352 -17.63 -5.59 18.10
C ILE A 352 -18.97 -5.87 18.80
N LEU A 353 -19.76 -4.83 19.09
CA LEU A 353 -21.09 -5.02 19.68
C LEU A 353 -22.02 -5.79 18.74
N ASN A 354 -22.04 -5.47 17.44
CA ASN A 354 -22.84 -6.23 16.48
C ASN A 354 -22.44 -7.71 16.47
N PHE A 355 -21.14 -7.99 16.50
CA PHE A 355 -20.64 -9.36 16.57
C PHE A 355 -21.06 -10.08 17.85
N TYR A 356 -20.96 -9.41 19.00
CA TYR A 356 -21.38 -9.95 20.30
C TYR A 356 -22.88 -10.25 20.34
N PHE A 357 -23.71 -9.30 19.90
CA PHE A 357 -25.17 -9.48 19.89
C PHE A 357 -25.60 -10.56 18.89
N ASP A 358 -24.97 -10.69 17.72
CA ASP A 358 -25.22 -11.73 16.75
C ASP A 358 -24.92 -13.13 17.31
N MET A 359 -23.78 -13.27 17.99
CA MET A 359 -23.30 -14.57 18.47
C MET A 359 -23.96 -15.03 19.79
N LYS A 360 -24.27 -14.10 20.70
CA LYS A 360 -24.65 -14.41 22.10
C LYS A 360 -26.08 -14.04 22.47
N MET A 361 -26.60 -12.97 21.93
CA MET A 361 -27.92 -12.44 22.35
C MET A 361 -29.04 -12.79 21.37
N GLY A 362 -28.76 -13.57 20.30
CA GLY A 362 -29.78 -14.01 19.35
C GLY A 362 -30.41 -12.86 18.55
N MET A 363 -29.62 -11.86 18.16
CA MET A 363 -30.07 -10.77 17.28
C MET A 363 -30.73 -11.33 16.01
N ASP A 364 -31.75 -10.65 15.50
CA ASP A 364 -32.33 -11.01 14.19
C ASP A 364 -31.24 -11.08 13.12
N PRO A 365 -31.08 -12.22 12.43
CA PRO A 365 -30.03 -12.42 11.44
C PRO A 365 -30.03 -11.41 10.27
N ASN A 366 -31.21 -10.90 9.90
CA ASN A 366 -31.33 -9.91 8.85
C ASN A 366 -30.83 -8.54 9.35
N LEU A 367 -31.20 -8.16 10.58
CA LEU A 367 -30.73 -6.92 11.19
C LEU A 367 -29.22 -6.94 11.38
N SER A 368 -28.65 -8.03 11.91
CA SER A 368 -27.19 -8.21 12.05
C SER A 368 -26.47 -8.06 10.71
N SER A 369 -27.00 -8.69 9.64
CA SER A 369 -26.44 -8.62 8.30
C SER A 369 -26.47 -7.20 7.70
N ILE A 370 -27.59 -6.49 7.89
CA ILE A 370 -27.73 -5.09 7.43
C ILE A 370 -26.73 -4.19 8.16
N LEU A 371 -26.64 -4.31 9.49
CA LEU A 371 -25.69 -3.53 10.29
C LEU A 371 -24.26 -3.83 9.90
N LEU A 372 -23.89 -5.09 9.66
CA LEU A 372 -22.57 -5.47 9.19
C LEU A 372 -22.22 -4.79 7.87
N ILE A 373 -23.14 -4.80 6.88
CA ILE A 373 -22.92 -4.13 5.58
C ILE A 373 -22.70 -2.64 5.77
N VAL A 374 -23.53 -1.99 6.59
CA VAL A 374 -23.42 -0.55 6.86
C VAL A 374 -22.09 -0.22 7.53
N TYR A 375 -21.70 -0.95 8.58
CA TYR A 375 -20.44 -0.71 9.29
C TYR A 375 -19.22 -0.97 8.42
N VAL A 376 -19.20 -2.05 7.64
CA VAL A 376 -18.08 -2.36 6.72
C VAL A 376 -18.01 -1.31 5.61
N SER A 377 -19.13 -0.83 5.08
CA SER A 377 -19.16 0.21 4.07
C SER A 377 -18.59 1.54 4.59
N ILE A 378 -19.01 1.99 5.77
CA ILE A 378 -18.49 3.22 6.38
C ILE A 378 -17.00 3.06 6.72
N LEU A 379 -16.61 1.90 7.29
CA LEU A 379 -15.22 1.60 7.58
C LEU A 379 -14.35 1.68 6.33
N ALA A 380 -14.82 1.11 5.22
CA ALA A 380 -14.12 1.09 3.94
C ALA A 380 -14.00 2.48 3.31
N ILE A 381 -15.10 3.21 3.18
CA ILE A 381 -15.10 4.56 2.60
C ILE A 381 -14.15 5.47 3.37
N THR A 382 -14.24 5.46 4.70
CA THR A 382 -13.36 6.28 5.55
C THR A 382 -11.90 5.82 5.51
N ASN A 383 -11.64 4.52 5.25
CA ASN A 383 -10.30 4.00 5.02
C ASN A 383 -9.68 4.62 3.75
N GLY A 384 -10.39 4.53 2.64
CA GLY A 384 -9.94 5.08 1.36
C GLY A 384 -9.71 6.59 1.42
N MET A 385 -10.64 7.33 2.06
CA MET A 385 -10.50 8.77 2.27
C MET A 385 -9.24 9.10 3.08
N GLY A 386 -9.08 8.51 4.26
CA GLY A 386 -7.98 8.80 5.16
C GLY A 386 -6.62 8.43 4.58
N THR A 387 -6.50 7.27 3.94
CA THR A 387 -5.27 6.83 3.26
C THR A 387 -4.85 7.81 2.17
N THR A 388 -5.79 8.23 1.32
CA THR A 388 -5.52 9.15 0.21
C THR A 388 -5.11 10.53 0.72
N ILE A 389 -5.71 11.00 1.82
CA ILE A 389 -5.31 12.27 2.47
C ILE A 389 -3.87 12.17 2.97
N CYS A 390 -3.50 11.12 3.70
CA CYS A 390 -2.15 10.98 4.24
C CYS A 390 -1.09 10.90 3.14
N LEU A 391 -1.33 10.07 2.12
CA LEU A 391 -0.42 9.92 0.97
C LEU A 391 -0.28 11.23 0.17
N GLY A 392 -1.36 11.98 0.01
CA GLY A 392 -1.34 13.26 -0.75
C GLY A 392 -0.73 14.43 0.04
N LEU A 393 -0.77 14.41 1.36
CA LEU A 393 -0.20 15.49 2.19
C LEU A 393 1.29 15.30 2.46
N ALA A 394 1.77 14.08 2.68
CA ALA A 394 3.14 13.84 3.10
C ALA A 394 4.21 14.49 2.20
N PRO A 395 4.16 14.38 0.86
CA PRO A 395 5.16 15.03 0.00
C PRO A 395 5.10 16.56 0.03
N THR A 396 4.00 17.16 0.47
CA THR A 396 3.87 18.64 0.58
C THR A 396 4.48 19.20 1.86
N MET A 397 4.85 18.33 2.81
CA MET A 397 5.39 18.71 4.12
C MET A 397 6.92 18.65 4.18
N VAL A 398 7.54 18.24 3.09
CA VAL A 398 9.00 18.04 3.01
C VAL A 398 9.58 18.73 1.77
N PRO A 399 10.89 19.07 1.78
CA PRO A 399 11.58 19.57 0.60
C PRO A 399 11.57 18.59 -0.57
N ASP A 400 11.80 19.08 -1.78
CA ASP A 400 11.77 18.28 -3.02
C ASP A 400 12.71 17.07 -2.99
N SER A 401 13.89 17.22 -2.40
CA SER A 401 14.88 16.13 -2.21
C SER A 401 14.37 14.97 -1.36
N MET A 402 13.34 15.19 -0.53
CA MET A 402 12.80 14.19 0.40
C MET A 402 11.45 13.62 -0.02
N LYS A 403 10.82 14.14 -1.07
CA LYS A 403 9.46 13.72 -1.47
C LYS A 403 9.35 12.21 -1.68
N GLY A 404 10.33 11.59 -2.35
CA GLY A 404 10.35 10.14 -2.54
C GLY A 404 10.37 9.35 -1.23
N ARG A 405 11.16 9.81 -0.24
CA ARG A 405 11.22 9.18 1.08
C ARG A 405 9.94 9.42 1.89
N ALA A 406 9.28 10.57 1.71
CA ALA A 406 8.01 10.87 2.37
C ALA A 406 6.89 9.91 1.93
N GLY A 407 6.74 9.65 0.63
CA GLY A 407 5.77 8.67 0.13
C GLY A 407 6.05 7.25 0.65
N SER A 408 7.32 6.85 0.68
CA SER A 408 7.73 5.56 1.23
C SER A 408 7.49 5.47 2.75
N SER A 409 7.65 6.57 3.50
CA SER A 409 7.39 6.62 4.95
C SER A 409 5.91 6.34 5.25
N VAL A 410 4.99 7.04 4.60
CA VAL A 410 3.55 6.78 4.78
C VAL A 410 3.19 5.34 4.40
N SER A 411 3.78 4.81 3.32
CA SER A 411 3.58 3.41 2.92
C SER A 411 4.02 2.44 4.02
N PHE A 412 5.18 2.68 4.64
CA PHE A 412 5.66 1.88 5.79
C PHE A 412 4.69 1.92 6.97
N PHE A 413 4.21 3.11 7.35
CA PHE A 413 3.28 3.24 8.46
C PHE A 413 1.91 2.63 8.16
N ASN A 414 1.49 2.60 6.89
CA ASN A 414 0.32 1.83 6.46
C ASN A 414 0.49 0.33 6.76
N ILE A 415 1.61 -0.26 6.33
CA ILE A 415 1.88 -1.69 6.53
C ILE A 415 2.07 -2.02 8.02
N LEU A 416 2.72 -1.14 8.77
CA LEU A 416 2.84 -1.27 10.23
C LEU A 416 1.45 -1.29 10.89
N GLY A 417 0.55 -0.39 10.46
CA GLY A 417 -0.84 -0.34 10.94
C GLY A 417 -1.63 -1.61 10.59
N ILE A 418 -1.46 -2.15 9.38
CA ILE A 418 -2.05 -3.43 8.97
C ILE A 418 -1.60 -4.56 9.89
N PHE A 419 -0.30 -4.67 10.14
CA PHE A 419 0.26 -5.71 11.01
C PHE A 419 -0.27 -5.60 12.44
N LEU A 420 -0.20 -4.43 13.04
CA LEU A 420 -0.70 -4.19 14.40
C LEU A 420 -2.21 -4.47 14.50
N GLY A 421 -2.98 -4.01 13.51
CA GLY A 421 -4.43 -4.27 13.46
C GLY A 421 -4.74 -5.75 13.33
N THR A 422 -3.98 -6.49 12.53
CA THR A 422 -4.13 -7.95 12.38
C THR A 422 -3.86 -8.68 13.70
N VAL A 423 -2.83 -8.27 14.46
CA VAL A 423 -2.54 -8.82 15.80
C VAL A 423 -3.70 -8.56 16.76
N ILE A 424 -4.25 -7.34 16.76
CA ILE A 424 -5.42 -6.99 17.58
C ILE A 424 -6.64 -7.83 17.18
N ALA A 425 -6.90 -8.00 15.88
CA ALA A 425 -8.01 -8.83 15.40
C ALA A 425 -7.90 -10.28 15.88
N PHE A 426 -6.70 -10.85 15.84
CA PHE A 426 -6.44 -12.19 16.35
C PHE A 426 -6.72 -12.30 17.85
N MET A 427 -6.24 -11.36 18.66
CA MET A 427 -6.49 -11.31 20.09
C MET A 427 -8.00 -11.14 20.40
N THR A 428 -8.68 -10.25 19.68
CA THR A 428 -10.12 -10.01 19.83
C THR A 428 -10.92 -11.28 19.56
N LYS A 429 -10.60 -11.98 18.46
CA LYS A 429 -11.27 -13.23 18.10
C LYS A 429 -11.04 -14.33 19.16
N TYR A 430 -9.81 -14.45 19.64
CA TYR A 430 -9.46 -15.39 20.72
C TYR A 430 -10.27 -15.11 21.99
N ILE A 431 -10.31 -13.87 22.45
CA ILE A 431 -11.05 -13.46 23.65
C ILE A 431 -12.56 -13.74 23.50
N ILE A 432 -13.15 -13.41 22.34
CA ILE A 432 -14.57 -13.64 22.09
C ILE A 432 -14.90 -15.14 22.10
N ASN A 433 -14.03 -15.98 21.53
CA ASN A 433 -14.22 -17.43 21.56
C ASN A 433 -14.16 -17.98 23.00
N GLN A 434 -13.20 -17.51 23.81
CA GLN A 434 -13.09 -17.93 25.23
C GLN A 434 -14.31 -17.50 26.04
N ILE A 435 -14.77 -16.27 25.90
CA ILE A 435 -16.03 -15.81 26.54
C ILE A 435 -17.22 -16.67 26.07
N GLY A 436 -17.16 -17.19 24.82
CA GLY A 436 -18.11 -18.09 24.24
C GLY A 436 -18.22 -19.43 24.96
N GLU A 437 -17.09 -20.04 25.24
CA GLU A 437 -17.03 -21.32 25.95
C GLU A 437 -17.50 -21.20 27.41
N TYR A 438 -17.16 -20.08 28.08
CA TYR A 438 -17.60 -19.84 29.49
C TYR A 438 -19.11 -19.61 29.67
N VAL A 439 -19.84 -19.27 28.61
CA VAL A 439 -21.30 -19.00 28.68
C VAL A 439 -22.12 -20.25 28.27
N GLU A 440 -21.48 -21.24 27.65
CA GLU A 440 -22.08 -22.53 27.31
C GLU A 440 -21.93 -23.58 28.42
N GLU A 441 -21.04 -23.39 29.41
CA GLU A 441 -20.96 -24.14 30.66
C GLU A 441 -21.89 -23.54 31.75
#